data_459c9480446b001bb54d9dff6e800555
#
_entry.id   459c9480446b001bb54d9dff6e800555
#
_cell.length_a   1.000
_cell.length_b   1.000
_cell.length_c   1.000
_cell.angle_alpha   90.00
_cell.angle_beta   90.00
_cell.angle_gamma   90.00
#
_symmetry.space_group_name_H-M   'P 1'
#
loop_
_entity.id
_entity.type
_entity.pdbx_description
1 polymer ?
#
loop_
_entity_poly.entity_id
_entity_poly.type
_entity_poly.pdbx_seq_one_letter_code
_entity_poly.pdbx_strand_id
1 'polypeptide(L)'
;MSRRLSLKLITAFAALSLLAPLSHAQQTIRLSTTTSTENSGLLKHLLPAFEAKTNSKVHVISVGTGKALELAKNGDVDVTLVHARPSEDKFVAEGHGVHRRDVMYNDFIIVGPKNDPAGIKGSKDVIGAMKTIVDNKARFISRGDNSGTDQMEKAYWKEVGAQPQGSAYVSAGLGMGEVLNMAAEMQAYTLTDRATYIAYRARTGLDIAVEGDAKMFNPYGIIAVNPQKHPTANHKGAMQLIEWITSAEGQKMIADFKVDGQQIFFPSAKQ
;
A
#
# COMPACT_ATOMS: atom_id res chain seq x y z
N MET A 1 -50.76 64.07 1.80
CA MET A 1 -49.32 63.80 2.08
C MET A 1 -49.20 62.44 2.77
N SER A 2 -49.18 61.31 2.07
CA SER A 2 -48.82 60.00 2.65
C SER A 2 -48.82 58.85 1.60
N ARG A 3 -48.08 58.99 0.50
CA ARG A 3 -47.93 57.89 -0.47
C ARG A 3 -46.49 57.69 -0.97
N ARG A 4 -45.48 58.28 -0.33
CA ARG A 4 -44.08 58.20 -0.79
C ARG A 4 -43.12 57.53 0.20
N LEU A 5 -43.60 56.92 1.32
CA LEU A 5 -42.73 56.31 2.32
C LEU A 5 -42.70 54.77 2.26
N SER A 6 -43.62 54.11 1.53
CA SER A 6 -43.73 52.65 1.49
C SER A 6 -42.87 51.96 0.42
N LEU A 7 -42.21 52.69 -0.46
CA LEU A 7 -41.46 52.11 -1.60
C LEU A 7 -39.95 51.97 -1.36
N LYS A 8 -39.42 52.50 -0.25
CA LYS A 8 -37.98 52.42 0.06
C LYS A 8 -37.58 51.29 1.01
N LEU A 9 -38.52 50.59 1.61
CA LEU A 9 -38.22 49.46 2.54
C LEU A 9 -38.20 48.10 1.86
N ILE A 10 -38.69 47.95 0.62
CA ILE A 10 -38.76 46.65 -0.08
C ILE A 10 -37.43 46.37 -0.84
N THR A 11 -36.65 47.37 -1.18
CA THR A 11 -35.39 47.21 -1.92
C THR A 11 -34.18 46.86 -1.05
N ALA A 12 -34.26 46.95 0.28
CA ALA A 12 -33.17 46.60 1.19
C ALA A 12 -33.13 45.10 1.60
N PHE A 13 -34.26 44.35 1.38
CA PHE A 13 -34.35 42.95 1.80
C PHE A 13 -33.92 41.95 0.69
N ALA A 14 -33.80 42.40 -0.56
CA ALA A 14 -33.43 41.54 -1.69
C ALA A 14 -31.92 41.37 -1.89
N ALA A 15 -31.07 42.14 -1.19
CA ALA A 15 -29.63 42.09 -1.35
C ALA A 15 -28.88 41.19 -0.34
N LEU A 16 -29.58 40.60 0.64
CA LEU A 16 -28.98 39.79 1.72
C LEU A 16 -29.05 38.28 1.49
N SER A 17 -29.63 37.84 0.37
CA SER A 17 -29.93 36.42 0.12
C SER A 17 -28.87 35.66 -0.75
N LEU A 18 -27.70 36.25 -1.07
CA LEU A 18 -26.75 35.67 -2.03
C LEU A 18 -25.40 35.27 -1.42
N LEU A 19 -25.31 35.19 -0.10
CA LEU A 19 -24.16 34.60 0.59
C LEU A 19 -24.55 33.24 1.20
N ALA A 20 -25.16 32.36 0.39
CA ALA A 20 -25.17 30.95 0.75
C ALA A 20 -23.71 30.47 0.69
N PRO A 21 -23.13 29.92 1.77
CA PRO A 21 -21.83 29.30 1.68
C PRO A 21 -21.94 28.22 0.61
N LEU A 22 -21.09 28.29 -0.42
CA LEU A 22 -20.89 27.18 -1.34
C LEU A 22 -20.41 25.99 -0.50
N SER A 23 -21.36 25.22 0.01
CA SER A 23 -21.07 23.92 0.60
C SER A 23 -20.46 23.06 -0.50
N HIS A 24 -19.13 23.05 -0.56
CA HIS A 24 -18.42 22.09 -1.41
C HIS A 24 -18.78 20.71 -0.88
N ALA A 25 -19.57 19.96 -1.64
CA ALA A 25 -19.84 18.57 -1.34
C ALA A 25 -18.51 17.85 -1.12
N GLN A 26 -18.40 17.08 -0.04
CA GLN A 26 -17.22 16.30 0.29
C GLN A 26 -16.86 15.40 -0.90
N GLN A 27 -15.65 15.51 -1.39
CA GLN A 27 -15.16 14.73 -2.53
C GLN A 27 -14.78 13.32 -2.09
N THR A 28 -15.28 12.31 -2.78
CA THR A 28 -14.85 10.92 -2.55
C THR A 28 -13.73 10.54 -3.51
N ILE A 29 -12.68 9.93 -2.97
CA ILE A 29 -11.53 9.39 -3.71
C ILE A 29 -11.46 7.89 -3.43
N ARG A 30 -11.51 7.05 -4.46
CA ARG A 30 -11.38 5.60 -4.35
C ARG A 30 -9.93 5.21 -4.55
N LEU A 31 -9.31 4.65 -3.51
CA LEU A 31 -7.91 4.22 -3.49
C LEU A 31 -7.84 2.69 -3.44
N SER A 32 -7.26 2.04 -4.45
CA SER A 32 -6.84 0.64 -4.31
C SER A 32 -5.42 0.56 -3.76
N THR A 33 -5.19 -0.41 -2.88
CA THR A 33 -3.88 -0.66 -2.28
C THR A 33 -3.72 -2.14 -1.90
N THR A 34 -2.59 -2.49 -1.29
CA THR A 34 -2.34 -3.86 -0.86
C THR A 34 -2.79 -4.12 0.58
N THR A 35 -3.15 -5.38 0.87
CA THR A 35 -3.50 -5.80 2.24
C THR A 35 -2.34 -5.58 3.21
N SER A 36 -1.09 -5.72 2.76
CA SER A 36 0.08 -5.42 3.58
C SER A 36 0.18 -3.94 3.94
N THR A 37 -0.10 -3.03 3.00
CA THR A 37 -0.15 -1.58 3.27
C THR A 37 -1.23 -1.23 4.29
N GLU A 38 -2.43 -1.79 4.15
CA GLU A 38 -3.53 -1.58 5.11
C GLU A 38 -3.20 -2.14 6.49
N ASN A 39 -2.68 -3.38 6.54
CA ASN A 39 -2.33 -4.06 7.79
C ASN A 39 -1.20 -3.38 8.57
N SER A 40 -0.34 -2.61 7.90
CA SER A 40 0.72 -1.83 8.57
C SER A 40 0.16 -0.71 9.46
N GLY A 41 -1.07 -0.26 9.22
CA GLY A 41 -1.68 0.87 9.91
C GLY A 41 -1.28 2.25 9.36
N LEU A 42 -0.41 2.32 8.34
CA LEU A 42 0.07 3.59 7.79
C LEU A 42 -1.07 4.47 7.27
N LEU A 43 -2.03 3.90 6.52
CA LEU A 43 -3.12 4.68 5.94
C LEU A 43 -4.03 5.28 7.01
N LYS A 44 -4.25 4.59 8.12
CA LYS A 44 -4.98 5.12 9.29
C LYS A 44 -4.28 6.33 9.92
N HIS A 45 -2.95 6.38 9.83
CA HIS A 45 -2.16 7.51 10.30
C HIS A 45 -2.20 8.69 9.32
N LEU A 46 -2.12 8.44 8.01
CA LEU A 46 -1.98 9.48 6.99
C LEU A 46 -3.32 10.11 6.58
N LEU A 47 -4.32 9.29 6.27
CA LEU A 47 -5.53 9.77 5.58
C LEU A 47 -6.35 10.80 6.36
N PRO A 48 -6.48 10.73 7.70
CA PRO A 48 -7.25 11.76 8.43
C PRO A 48 -6.72 13.18 8.23
N ALA A 49 -5.40 13.37 8.16
CA ALA A 49 -4.79 14.69 7.92
C ALA A 49 -5.08 15.19 6.49
N PHE A 50 -4.96 14.32 5.50
CA PHE A 50 -5.32 14.64 4.12
C PHE A 50 -6.80 15.00 3.99
N GLU A 51 -7.69 14.18 4.53
CA GLU A 51 -9.15 14.35 4.47
C GLU A 51 -9.60 15.67 5.09
N ALA A 52 -9.05 16.01 6.27
CA ALA A 52 -9.33 17.27 6.95
C ALA A 52 -8.88 18.49 6.13
N LYS A 53 -7.70 18.40 5.49
CA LYS A 53 -7.11 19.49 4.72
C LYS A 53 -7.83 19.74 3.39
N THR A 54 -8.39 18.70 2.77
CA THR A 54 -8.93 18.78 1.41
C THR A 54 -10.46 18.70 1.35
N ASN A 55 -11.14 18.54 2.49
CA ASN A 55 -12.56 18.23 2.56
C ASN A 55 -12.95 17.04 1.68
N SER A 56 -12.07 16.04 1.62
CA SER A 56 -12.24 14.81 0.84
C SER A 56 -12.44 13.63 1.77
N LYS A 57 -12.97 12.53 1.22
CA LYS A 57 -13.02 11.22 1.89
C LYS A 57 -12.34 10.19 1.01
N VAL A 58 -11.40 9.42 1.58
CA VAL A 58 -10.70 8.36 0.86
C VAL A 58 -11.31 7.01 1.22
N HIS A 59 -11.86 6.33 0.22
CA HIS A 59 -12.34 4.96 0.33
C HIS A 59 -11.22 4.01 -0.08
N VAL A 60 -10.68 3.30 0.91
CA VAL A 60 -9.59 2.33 0.70
C VAL A 60 -10.16 0.96 0.35
N ILE A 61 -9.66 0.37 -0.75
CA ILE A 61 -9.93 -1.01 -1.17
C ILE A 61 -8.61 -1.76 -1.12
N SER A 62 -8.43 -2.58 -0.09
CA SER A 62 -7.19 -3.33 0.13
C SER A 62 -7.31 -4.76 -0.39
N VAL A 63 -6.44 -5.12 -1.34
CA VAL A 63 -6.40 -6.42 -2.02
C VAL A 63 -4.95 -6.79 -2.39
N GLY A 64 -4.70 -7.87 -3.13
CA GLY A 64 -3.36 -8.12 -3.70
C GLY A 64 -3.02 -7.14 -4.82
N THR A 65 -1.72 -6.90 -5.09
CA THR A 65 -1.26 -5.93 -6.11
C THR A 65 -1.91 -6.14 -7.47
N GLY A 66 -1.97 -7.40 -7.94
CA GLY A 66 -2.58 -7.71 -9.24
C GLY A 66 -4.04 -7.27 -9.30
N LYS A 67 -4.81 -7.53 -8.24
CA LYS A 67 -6.22 -7.11 -8.14
C LYS A 67 -6.37 -5.61 -7.97
N ALA A 68 -5.47 -4.94 -7.22
CA ALA A 68 -5.48 -3.48 -7.08
C ALA A 68 -5.27 -2.79 -8.42
N LEU A 69 -4.31 -3.26 -9.23
CA LEU A 69 -4.07 -2.76 -10.58
C LEU A 69 -5.21 -3.11 -11.55
N GLU A 70 -5.87 -4.26 -11.40
CA GLU A 70 -7.04 -4.63 -12.19
C GLU A 70 -8.22 -3.68 -11.93
N LEU A 71 -8.52 -3.36 -10.65
CA LEU A 71 -9.53 -2.37 -10.29
C LEU A 71 -9.23 -0.99 -10.92
N ALA A 72 -7.96 -0.58 -10.89
CA ALA A 72 -7.51 0.66 -11.53
C ALA A 72 -7.63 0.60 -13.05
N LYS A 73 -7.30 -0.53 -13.68
CA LYS A 73 -7.45 -0.77 -15.12
C LYS A 73 -8.90 -0.68 -15.58
N ASN A 74 -9.84 -1.12 -14.76
CA ASN A 74 -11.27 -1.08 -15.04
C ASN A 74 -11.92 0.29 -14.76
N GLY A 75 -11.24 1.21 -14.06
CA GLY A 75 -11.80 2.50 -13.63
C GLY A 75 -12.68 2.39 -12.37
N ASP A 76 -12.60 1.26 -11.63
CA ASP A 76 -13.34 1.03 -10.39
C ASP A 76 -12.79 1.88 -9.24
N VAL A 77 -11.57 2.38 -9.38
CA VAL A 77 -10.88 3.30 -8.44
C VAL A 77 -10.33 4.51 -9.20
N ASP A 78 -9.87 5.52 -8.45
CA ASP A 78 -9.35 6.77 -8.98
C ASP A 78 -7.82 6.82 -8.93
N VAL A 79 -7.24 6.09 -7.97
CA VAL A 79 -5.80 6.07 -7.69
C VAL A 79 -5.42 4.70 -7.11
N THR A 80 -4.18 4.26 -7.34
CA THR A 80 -3.64 3.02 -6.77
C THR A 80 -2.30 3.29 -6.09
N LEU A 81 -2.07 2.69 -4.92
CA LEU A 81 -0.83 2.72 -4.14
C LEU A 81 -0.35 1.29 -3.92
N VAL A 82 0.70 0.89 -4.61
CA VAL A 82 1.20 -0.49 -4.63
C VAL A 82 2.73 -0.54 -4.54
N HIS A 83 3.33 -1.72 -4.45
CA HIS A 83 4.77 -1.92 -4.27
C HIS A 83 5.30 -3.10 -5.11
N ALA A 84 4.99 -3.10 -6.40
CA ALA A 84 5.51 -4.07 -7.37
C ALA A 84 5.93 -3.34 -8.65
N ARG A 85 7.11 -2.71 -8.60
CA ARG A 85 7.61 -1.81 -9.64
C ARG A 85 7.45 -2.35 -11.07
N PRO A 86 7.78 -3.62 -11.40
CA PRO A 86 7.59 -4.13 -12.75
C PRO A 86 6.12 -4.11 -13.21
N SER A 87 5.17 -4.41 -12.30
CA SER A 87 3.74 -4.36 -12.60
C SER A 87 3.22 -2.94 -12.74
N GLU A 88 3.74 -2.00 -11.95
CA GLU A 88 3.43 -0.58 -12.03
C GLU A 88 3.89 0.01 -13.37
N ASP A 89 5.13 -0.28 -13.78
CA ASP A 89 5.71 0.18 -15.04
C ASP A 89 4.92 -0.37 -16.24
N LYS A 90 4.52 -1.65 -16.20
CA LYS A 90 3.65 -2.25 -17.21
C LYS A 90 2.29 -1.55 -17.28
N PHE A 91 1.66 -1.30 -16.14
CA PHE A 91 0.36 -0.62 -16.03
C PHE A 91 0.40 0.79 -16.67
N VAL A 92 1.49 1.54 -16.43
CA VAL A 92 1.71 2.87 -17.03
C VAL A 92 2.03 2.77 -18.52
N ALA A 93 2.90 1.84 -18.94
CA ALA A 93 3.27 1.64 -20.34
C ALA A 93 2.06 1.23 -21.22
N GLU A 94 1.11 0.47 -20.67
CA GLU A 94 -0.15 0.12 -21.33
C GLU A 94 -1.16 1.28 -21.33
N GLY A 95 -0.81 2.43 -20.76
CA GLY A 95 -1.62 3.66 -20.73
C GLY A 95 -2.82 3.59 -19.79
N HIS A 96 -2.83 2.67 -18.80
CA HIS A 96 -3.92 2.58 -17.82
C HIS A 96 -3.73 3.56 -16.65
N GLY A 97 -2.49 3.92 -16.34
CA GLY A 97 -2.11 4.85 -15.29
C GLY A 97 -1.29 6.03 -15.79
N VAL A 98 -1.38 7.15 -15.08
CA VAL A 98 -0.62 8.37 -15.33
C VAL A 98 -0.05 8.91 -14.03
N HIS A 99 0.96 9.80 -14.12
CA HIS A 99 1.52 10.50 -12.96
C HIS A 99 2.04 9.58 -11.85
N ARG A 100 2.65 8.44 -12.21
CA ARG A 100 3.31 7.59 -11.22
C ARG A 100 4.39 8.38 -10.48
N ARG A 101 4.35 8.31 -9.13
CA ARG A 101 5.39 8.87 -8.25
C ARG A 101 5.84 7.83 -7.24
N ASP A 102 7.13 7.87 -6.89
CA ASP A 102 7.65 7.16 -5.73
C ASP A 102 7.12 7.85 -4.47
N VAL A 103 6.77 7.06 -3.44
CA VAL A 103 6.20 7.57 -2.19
C VAL A 103 7.13 7.29 -1.02
N MET A 104 7.48 6.04 -0.86
CA MET A 104 8.24 5.53 0.28
C MET A 104 8.85 4.17 -0.07
N TYR A 105 9.67 3.65 0.83
CA TYR A 105 10.10 2.26 0.79
C TYR A 105 10.11 1.65 2.18
N ASN A 106 10.01 0.34 2.24
CA ASN A 106 10.47 -0.51 3.32
C ASN A 106 11.27 -1.66 2.73
N ASP A 107 11.53 -2.69 3.48
CA ASP A 107 12.20 -3.89 2.99
C ASP A 107 11.31 -5.13 3.13
N PHE A 108 11.61 -6.12 2.31
CA PHE A 108 11.20 -7.49 2.57
C PHE A 108 12.15 -8.15 3.56
N ILE A 109 11.63 -9.10 4.30
CA ILE A 109 12.38 -9.98 5.20
C ILE A 109 11.84 -11.41 5.06
N ILE A 110 12.68 -12.40 5.33
CA ILE A 110 12.20 -13.77 5.56
C ILE A 110 12.06 -13.95 7.07
N VAL A 111 10.89 -14.39 7.48
CA VAL A 111 10.62 -14.75 8.87
C VAL A 111 10.37 -16.24 8.98
N GLY A 112 10.61 -16.81 10.15
CA GLY A 112 10.43 -18.23 10.39
C GLY A 112 10.35 -18.59 11.87
N PRO A 113 10.23 -19.88 12.18
CA PRO A 113 10.14 -20.35 13.55
C PRO A 113 11.43 -20.09 14.31
N LYS A 114 11.31 -19.88 15.63
CA LYS A 114 12.46 -19.54 16.51
C LYS A 114 13.59 -20.59 16.51
N ASN A 115 13.23 -21.86 16.33
CA ASN A 115 14.18 -22.98 16.29
C ASN A 115 14.96 -23.09 14.99
N ASP A 116 14.64 -22.27 13.99
CA ASP A 116 15.36 -22.11 12.73
C ASP A 116 15.77 -23.45 12.07
N PRO A 117 14.83 -24.31 11.67
CA PRO A 117 15.15 -25.66 11.18
C PRO A 117 15.97 -25.66 9.89
N ALA A 118 15.98 -24.57 9.12
CA ALA A 118 16.83 -24.42 7.94
C ALA A 118 18.23 -23.88 8.26
N GLY A 119 18.43 -23.30 9.45
CA GLY A 119 19.73 -22.72 9.83
C GLY A 119 20.09 -21.45 9.07
N ILE A 120 19.10 -20.59 8.78
CA ILE A 120 19.30 -19.38 7.95
C ILE A 120 19.24 -18.07 8.75
N LYS A 121 19.03 -18.15 10.06
CA LYS A 121 18.90 -16.96 10.93
C LYS A 121 20.18 -16.13 10.94
N GLY A 122 20.01 -14.82 10.68
CA GLY A 122 21.12 -13.87 10.58
C GLY A 122 21.77 -13.77 9.20
N SER A 123 21.25 -14.50 8.20
CA SER A 123 21.70 -14.37 6.81
C SER A 123 21.36 -12.98 6.25
N LYS A 124 22.28 -12.46 5.41
CA LYS A 124 22.11 -11.25 4.59
C LYS A 124 22.13 -11.57 3.09
N ASP A 125 21.96 -12.83 2.74
CA ASP A 125 21.88 -13.34 1.38
C ASP A 125 20.55 -14.06 1.22
N VAL A 126 19.58 -13.41 0.61
CA VAL A 126 18.23 -13.95 0.43
C VAL A 126 18.22 -15.16 -0.50
N ILE A 127 19.04 -15.15 -1.55
CA ILE A 127 19.07 -16.25 -2.52
C ILE A 127 19.73 -17.50 -1.91
N GLY A 128 20.85 -17.33 -1.22
CA GLY A 128 21.50 -18.41 -0.49
C GLY A 128 20.61 -19.01 0.61
N ALA A 129 19.92 -18.17 1.36
CA ALA A 129 18.97 -18.62 2.38
C ALA A 129 17.79 -19.39 1.78
N MET A 130 17.19 -18.90 0.70
CA MET A 130 16.08 -19.59 0.03
C MET A 130 16.56 -20.93 -0.57
N LYS A 131 17.78 -20.98 -1.12
CA LYS A 131 18.38 -22.26 -1.55
C LYS A 131 18.50 -23.23 -0.37
N THR A 132 18.96 -22.77 0.77
CA THR A 132 19.09 -23.59 2.00
C THR A 132 17.72 -24.12 2.48
N ILE A 133 16.66 -23.32 2.37
CA ILE A 133 15.28 -23.79 2.65
C ILE A 133 14.91 -24.99 1.76
N VAL A 134 15.23 -24.94 0.46
CA VAL A 134 15.00 -26.07 -0.47
C VAL A 134 15.85 -27.28 -0.08
N ASP A 135 17.15 -27.08 0.10
CA ASP A 135 18.10 -28.18 0.37
C ASP A 135 17.74 -28.92 1.68
N ASN A 136 17.30 -28.19 2.71
CA ASN A 136 16.89 -28.75 4.01
C ASN A 136 15.42 -29.20 4.04
N LYS A 137 14.68 -29.09 2.91
CA LYS A 137 13.24 -29.44 2.83
C LYS A 137 12.40 -28.73 3.90
N ALA A 138 12.83 -27.53 4.30
CA ALA A 138 12.10 -26.73 5.27
C ALA A 138 10.79 -26.20 4.67
N ARG A 139 9.76 -26.05 5.51
CA ARG A 139 8.47 -25.55 5.05
C ARG A 139 8.52 -24.07 4.70
N PHE A 140 7.86 -23.72 3.61
CA PHE A 140 7.69 -22.36 3.17
C PHE A 140 6.23 -22.07 2.79
N ILE A 141 5.67 -20.99 3.32
CA ILE A 141 4.32 -20.54 2.97
C ILE A 141 4.46 -19.34 2.03
N SER A 142 3.93 -19.50 0.84
CA SER A 142 3.81 -18.46 -0.18
C SER A 142 2.47 -17.76 -0.08
N ARG A 143 2.43 -16.47 -0.39
CA ARG A 143 1.15 -15.78 -0.55
C ARG A 143 0.30 -16.35 -1.67
N GLY A 144 0.88 -16.65 -2.84
CA GLY A 144 0.18 -17.27 -3.96
C GLY A 144 -0.97 -16.46 -4.55
N ASP A 145 -1.01 -15.12 -4.33
CA ASP A 145 -2.13 -14.24 -4.63
C ASP A 145 -1.81 -13.13 -5.65
N ASN A 146 -0.68 -13.27 -6.35
CA ASN A 146 -0.15 -12.27 -7.29
C ASN A 146 0.09 -10.88 -6.66
N SER A 147 0.34 -10.82 -5.36
CA SER A 147 0.77 -9.60 -4.66
C SER A 147 2.20 -9.21 -5.00
N GLY A 148 2.63 -8.01 -4.60
CA GLY A 148 4.04 -7.60 -4.72
C GLY A 148 4.98 -8.54 -3.99
N THR A 149 4.60 -9.04 -2.81
CA THR A 149 5.37 -10.06 -2.06
C THR A 149 5.45 -11.38 -2.83
N ASP A 150 4.33 -11.85 -3.38
CA ASP A 150 4.28 -13.09 -4.19
C ASP A 150 5.14 -12.97 -5.47
N GLN A 151 5.09 -11.83 -6.14
CA GLN A 151 5.91 -11.57 -7.32
C GLN A 151 7.41 -11.54 -6.98
N MET A 152 7.79 -10.94 -5.85
CA MET A 152 9.18 -10.88 -5.38
C MET A 152 9.66 -12.27 -4.97
N GLU A 153 8.86 -13.04 -4.24
CA GLU A 153 9.15 -14.42 -3.86
C GLU A 153 9.42 -15.29 -5.11
N LYS A 154 8.55 -15.22 -6.11
CA LYS A 154 8.72 -15.95 -7.37
C LYS A 154 9.98 -15.54 -8.13
N ALA A 155 10.35 -14.27 -8.09
CA ALA A 155 11.61 -13.80 -8.67
C ALA A 155 12.83 -14.42 -7.95
N TYR A 156 12.80 -14.52 -6.63
CA TYR A 156 13.86 -15.16 -5.86
C TYR A 156 13.95 -16.67 -6.17
N TRP A 157 12.81 -17.41 -6.16
CA TRP A 157 12.81 -18.83 -6.54
C TRP A 157 13.35 -19.07 -7.95
N LYS A 158 13.02 -18.19 -8.88
CA LYS A 158 13.58 -18.24 -10.24
C LYS A 158 15.11 -18.08 -10.24
N GLU A 159 15.64 -17.18 -9.41
CA GLU A 159 17.09 -16.97 -9.29
C GLU A 159 17.77 -18.16 -8.59
N VAL A 160 17.13 -18.75 -7.59
CA VAL A 160 17.59 -20.02 -6.96
C VAL A 160 17.60 -21.18 -7.97
N GLY A 161 16.71 -21.17 -8.96
CA GLY A 161 16.50 -22.28 -9.91
C GLY A 161 15.72 -23.45 -9.34
N ALA A 162 15.17 -23.34 -8.14
CA ALA A 162 14.38 -24.34 -7.45
C ALA A 162 13.44 -23.68 -6.42
N GLN A 163 12.39 -24.41 -6.04
CA GLN A 163 11.52 -24.06 -4.90
C GLN A 163 11.16 -25.32 -4.13
N PRO A 164 10.75 -25.21 -2.85
CA PRO A 164 10.29 -26.38 -2.10
C PRO A 164 9.13 -27.08 -2.81
N GLN A 165 8.98 -28.37 -2.62
CA GLN A 165 8.02 -29.20 -3.33
C GLN A 165 7.07 -29.95 -2.36
N GLY A 166 5.91 -30.35 -2.86
CA GLY A 166 4.93 -31.14 -2.09
C GLY A 166 4.45 -30.39 -0.85
N SER A 167 4.39 -31.09 0.28
CA SER A 167 3.93 -30.51 1.56
C SER A 167 4.90 -29.50 2.20
N ALA A 168 6.09 -29.34 1.64
CA ALA A 168 7.05 -28.31 2.07
C ALA A 168 6.75 -26.92 1.48
N TYR A 169 5.91 -26.82 0.44
CA TYR A 169 5.53 -25.54 -0.15
C TYR A 169 4.01 -25.40 -0.20
N VAL A 170 3.49 -24.38 0.47
CA VAL A 170 2.05 -24.09 0.50
C VAL A 170 1.81 -22.73 -0.15
N SER A 171 1.10 -22.72 -1.28
CA SER A 171 0.59 -21.51 -1.91
C SER A 171 -0.78 -21.20 -1.30
N ALA A 172 -0.83 -20.21 -0.39
CA ALA A 172 -2.00 -20.00 0.48
C ALA A 172 -3.17 -19.30 -0.22
N GLY A 173 -2.90 -18.41 -1.17
CA GLY A 173 -3.92 -17.54 -1.77
C GLY A 173 -4.48 -16.49 -0.80
N LEU A 174 -3.72 -16.11 0.23
CA LEU A 174 -4.17 -15.29 1.35
C LEU A 174 -3.42 -13.97 1.44
N GLY A 175 -3.97 -13.02 2.22
CA GLY A 175 -3.31 -11.78 2.61
C GLY A 175 -2.09 -12.01 3.51
N MET A 176 -1.19 -10.99 3.62
CA MET A 176 0.08 -11.19 4.35
C MET A 176 -0.11 -11.51 5.83
N GLY A 177 -1.11 -10.90 6.48
CA GLY A 177 -1.39 -11.15 7.88
C GLY A 177 -1.81 -12.60 8.16
N GLU A 178 -2.68 -13.15 7.30
CA GLU A 178 -3.14 -14.54 7.36
C GLU A 178 -1.98 -15.51 7.07
N VAL A 179 -1.13 -15.18 6.11
CA VAL A 179 0.08 -15.98 5.78
C VAL A 179 1.04 -16.02 6.97
N LEU A 180 1.25 -14.91 7.68
CA LEU A 180 2.08 -14.89 8.89
C LEU A 180 1.50 -15.80 10.00
N ASN A 181 0.18 -15.79 10.20
CA ASN A 181 -0.47 -16.68 11.15
C ASN A 181 -0.27 -18.16 10.73
N MET A 182 -0.52 -18.49 9.47
CA MET A 182 -0.33 -19.84 8.93
C MET A 182 1.13 -20.30 9.06
N ALA A 183 2.10 -19.43 8.75
CA ALA A 183 3.52 -19.72 8.91
C ALA A 183 3.89 -20.04 10.36
N ALA A 184 3.33 -19.32 11.33
CA ALA A 184 3.51 -19.59 12.75
C ALA A 184 2.93 -20.95 13.16
N GLU A 185 1.69 -21.24 12.76
CA GLU A 185 1.01 -22.52 13.05
C GLU A 185 1.73 -23.71 12.44
N MET A 186 2.21 -23.56 11.20
CA MET A 186 2.89 -24.63 10.47
C MET A 186 4.40 -24.73 10.76
N GLN A 187 4.93 -23.86 11.60
CA GLN A 187 6.38 -23.74 11.88
C GLN A 187 7.18 -23.63 10.58
N ALA A 188 6.77 -22.69 9.72
CA ALA A 188 7.28 -22.50 8.38
C ALA A 188 7.93 -21.12 8.20
N TYR A 189 8.76 -20.99 7.16
CA TYR A 189 9.27 -19.71 6.70
C TYR A 189 8.27 -19.04 5.76
N THR A 190 8.35 -17.71 5.66
CA THR A 190 7.62 -16.93 4.66
C THR A 190 8.35 -15.62 4.36
N LEU A 191 8.19 -15.12 3.14
CA LEU A 191 8.59 -13.76 2.76
C LEU A 191 7.49 -12.78 3.17
N THR A 192 7.87 -11.69 3.80
CA THR A 192 6.93 -10.63 4.20
C THR A 192 7.58 -9.25 4.09
N ASP A 193 6.79 -8.20 3.98
CA ASP A 193 7.27 -6.85 4.24
C ASP A 193 7.45 -6.65 5.75
N ARG A 194 8.47 -5.84 6.13
CA ARG A 194 8.80 -5.59 7.53
C ARG A 194 7.65 -4.96 8.31
N ALA A 195 6.89 -4.08 7.69
CA ALA A 195 5.81 -3.36 8.35
C ALA A 195 4.71 -4.31 8.82
N THR A 196 4.26 -5.22 7.94
CA THR A 196 3.26 -6.23 8.30
C THR A 196 3.81 -7.20 9.36
N TYR A 197 5.07 -7.63 9.24
CA TYR A 197 5.69 -8.48 10.26
C TYR A 197 5.67 -7.82 11.65
N ILE A 198 6.10 -6.57 11.77
CA ILE A 198 6.12 -5.87 13.07
C ILE A 198 4.72 -5.78 13.67
N ALA A 199 3.69 -5.49 12.85
CA ALA A 199 2.30 -5.45 13.31
C ALA A 199 1.76 -6.82 13.80
N TYR A 200 2.36 -7.92 13.34
CA TYR A 200 1.91 -9.29 13.63
C TYR A 200 2.85 -10.09 14.55
N ARG A 201 4.09 -9.63 14.79
CA ARG A 201 5.13 -10.43 15.48
C ARG A 201 4.72 -10.87 16.87
N ALA A 202 4.04 -10.00 17.64
CA ALA A 202 3.66 -10.30 19.02
C ALA A 202 2.73 -11.51 19.13
N ARG A 203 1.87 -11.73 18.14
CA ARG A 203 0.91 -12.83 18.12
C ARG A 203 1.39 -14.07 17.38
N THR A 204 2.32 -13.91 16.43
CA THR A 204 2.84 -15.04 15.66
C THR A 204 4.05 -15.70 16.31
N GLY A 205 4.84 -14.93 17.05
CA GLY A 205 6.07 -15.41 17.66
C GLY A 205 7.15 -15.84 16.67
N LEU A 206 7.01 -15.47 15.37
CA LEU A 206 8.03 -15.68 14.36
C LEU A 206 9.22 -14.74 14.60
N ASP A 207 10.41 -15.18 14.23
CA ASP A 207 11.63 -14.38 14.25
C ASP A 207 12.07 -14.01 12.83
N ILE A 208 12.81 -12.89 12.70
CA ILE A 208 13.48 -12.55 11.45
C ILE A 208 14.62 -13.54 11.24
N ALA A 209 14.61 -14.21 10.09
CA ALA A 209 15.65 -15.15 9.68
C ALA A 209 16.62 -14.51 8.67
N VAL A 210 16.10 -13.71 7.70
CA VAL A 210 16.92 -13.04 6.69
C VAL A 210 16.50 -11.59 6.56
N GLU A 211 17.46 -10.68 6.60
CA GLU A 211 17.27 -9.25 6.38
C GLU A 211 18.54 -8.57 5.88
N GLY A 212 18.40 -7.35 5.33
CA GLY A 212 19.55 -6.51 4.97
C GLY A 212 20.23 -6.86 3.64
N ASP A 213 19.63 -7.71 2.80
CA ASP A 213 20.04 -7.91 1.42
C ASP A 213 19.53 -6.75 0.55
N ALA A 214 20.38 -6.23 -0.33
CA ALA A 214 20.01 -5.18 -1.28
C ALA A 214 18.86 -5.59 -2.22
N LYS A 215 18.70 -6.88 -2.49
CA LYS A 215 17.60 -7.43 -3.29
C LYS A 215 16.22 -7.35 -2.58
N MET A 216 16.21 -7.12 -1.28
CA MET A 216 15.00 -7.08 -0.47
C MET A 216 14.38 -5.67 -0.36
N PHE A 217 14.85 -4.72 -1.16
CA PHE A 217 14.26 -3.37 -1.24
C PHE A 217 12.85 -3.41 -1.78
N ASN A 218 11.92 -2.73 -1.10
CA ASN A 218 10.48 -2.72 -1.39
C ASN A 218 9.94 -1.29 -1.58
N PRO A 219 10.07 -0.72 -2.79
CA PRO A 219 9.57 0.63 -3.08
C PRO A 219 8.07 0.64 -3.34
N TYR A 220 7.40 1.70 -2.87
CA TYR A 220 5.98 1.97 -3.06
C TYR A 220 5.77 3.08 -4.07
N GLY A 221 4.88 2.84 -5.03
CA GLY A 221 4.46 3.82 -6.03
C GLY A 221 2.98 4.14 -5.93
N ILE A 222 2.63 5.42 -6.19
CA ILE A 222 1.25 5.88 -6.32
C ILE A 222 0.99 6.32 -7.76
N ILE A 223 -0.18 5.94 -8.32
CA ILE A 223 -0.48 6.11 -9.75
C ILE A 223 -1.94 6.54 -9.89
N ALA A 224 -2.22 7.63 -10.59
CA ALA A 224 -3.58 8.01 -10.95
C ALA A 224 -4.10 7.15 -12.12
N VAL A 225 -5.37 6.79 -12.08
CA VAL A 225 -6.05 6.17 -13.21
C VAL A 225 -6.10 7.17 -14.38
N ASN A 226 -5.86 6.67 -15.59
CA ASN A 226 -5.81 7.52 -16.77
C ASN A 226 -7.22 8.08 -17.13
N PRO A 227 -7.43 9.41 -16.99
CA PRO A 227 -8.73 10.03 -17.25
C PRO A 227 -9.17 9.96 -18.73
N GLN A 228 -8.24 9.75 -19.67
CA GLN A 228 -8.58 9.57 -21.07
C GLN A 228 -9.28 8.22 -21.32
N LYS A 229 -8.94 7.19 -20.54
CA LYS A 229 -9.59 5.88 -20.61
C LYS A 229 -10.83 5.80 -19.70
N HIS A 230 -10.81 6.53 -18.58
CA HIS A 230 -11.87 6.51 -17.58
C HIS A 230 -12.29 7.94 -17.20
N PRO A 231 -13.09 8.64 -18.05
CA PRO A 231 -13.49 10.04 -17.79
C PRO A 231 -14.31 10.23 -16.52
N THR A 232 -14.91 9.18 -15.96
CA THR A 232 -15.67 9.20 -14.71
C THR A 232 -14.82 9.05 -13.47
N ALA A 233 -13.52 8.70 -13.60
CA ALA A 233 -12.61 8.63 -12.46
C ALA A 233 -12.38 10.05 -11.89
N ASN A 234 -12.34 10.15 -10.55
CA ASN A 234 -12.04 11.40 -9.87
C ASN A 234 -10.56 11.75 -9.98
N HIS A 235 -10.12 12.11 -11.19
CA HIS A 235 -8.72 12.43 -11.47
C HIS A 235 -8.21 13.60 -10.62
N LYS A 236 -9.05 14.63 -10.41
CA LYS A 236 -8.69 15.77 -9.56
C LYS A 236 -8.39 15.34 -8.13
N GLY A 237 -9.25 14.52 -7.54
CA GLY A 237 -9.03 13.98 -6.19
C GLY A 237 -7.82 13.06 -6.11
N ALA A 238 -7.61 12.21 -7.14
CA ALA A 238 -6.43 11.36 -7.26
C ALA A 238 -5.14 12.19 -7.24
N MET A 239 -5.08 13.26 -8.04
CA MET A 239 -3.92 14.15 -8.09
C MET A 239 -3.70 14.90 -6.77
N GLN A 240 -4.76 15.36 -6.10
CA GLN A 240 -4.63 15.96 -4.77
C GLN A 240 -4.00 15.00 -3.77
N LEU A 241 -4.40 13.72 -3.76
CA LEU A 241 -3.81 12.71 -2.89
C LEU A 241 -2.34 12.44 -3.25
N ILE A 242 -2.02 12.30 -4.54
CA ILE A 242 -0.66 12.10 -5.02
C ILE A 242 0.23 13.27 -4.61
N GLU A 243 -0.20 14.50 -4.85
CA GLU A 243 0.56 15.71 -4.52
C GLU A 243 0.78 15.85 -3.01
N TRP A 244 -0.26 15.57 -2.20
CA TRP A 244 -0.14 15.66 -0.75
C TRP A 244 0.78 14.58 -0.17
N ILE A 245 0.62 13.30 -0.55
CA ILE A 245 1.44 12.22 0.01
C ILE A 245 2.92 12.35 -0.38
N THR A 246 3.20 13.00 -1.52
CA THR A 246 4.57 13.27 -2.00
C THR A 246 5.09 14.65 -1.58
N SER A 247 4.29 15.48 -0.89
CA SER A 247 4.72 16.76 -0.35
C SER A 247 5.60 16.61 0.89
N ALA A 248 6.27 17.69 1.29
CA ALA A 248 7.06 17.71 2.52
C ALA A 248 6.26 17.29 3.75
N GLU A 249 4.97 17.67 3.83
CA GLU A 249 4.08 17.30 4.93
C GLU A 249 3.78 15.80 4.93
N GLY A 250 3.31 15.24 3.80
CA GLY A 250 3.02 13.80 3.68
C GLY A 250 4.25 12.94 3.91
N GLN A 251 5.40 13.34 3.35
CA GLN A 251 6.67 12.64 3.53
C GLN A 251 7.17 12.70 4.98
N LYS A 252 6.98 13.83 5.67
CA LYS A 252 7.27 13.91 7.12
C LYS A 252 6.38 12.99 7.93
N MET A 253 5.09 12.94 7.64
CA MET A 253 4.16 12.03 8.34
C MET A 253 4.53 10.56 8.11
N ILE A 254 5.00 10.19 6.92
CA ILE A 254 5.52 8.84 6.65
C ILE A 254 6.76 8.56 7.51
N ALA A 255 7.71 9.50 7.60
CA ALA A 255 8.92 9.36 8.41
C ALA A 255 8.63 9.25 9.91
N ASP A 256 7.61 9.95 10.38
CA ASP A 256 7.21 9.98 11.80
C ASP A 256 6.38 8.74 12.19
N PHE A 257 5.86 7.99 11.22
CA PHE A 257 5.08 6.78 11.50
C PHE A 257 5.95 5.67 12.05
N LYS A 258 5.58 5.18 13.25
CA LYS A 258 6.32 4.14 13.97
C LYS A 258 5.38 3.05 14.43
N VAL A 259 5.87 1.82 14.39
CA VAL A 259 5.24 0.65 15.02
C VAL A 259 6.21 0.12 16.07
N ASP A 260 5.74 -0.07 17.30
CA ASP A 260 6.58 -0.44 18.45
C ASP A 260 7.82 0.46 18.62
N GLY A 261 7.67 1.77 18.36
CA GLY A 261 8.73 2.76 18.46
C GLY A 261 9.75 2.77 17.31
N GLN A 262 9.60 1.88 16.32
CA GLN A 262 10.50 1.77 15.18
C GLN A 262 9.90 2.43 13.92
N GLN A 263 10.71 3.21 13.21
CA GLN A 263 10.36 3.70 11.88
C GLN A 263 10.39 2.50 10.91
N ILE A 264 9.31 2.30 10.16
CA ILE A 264 9.16 1.15 9.26
C ILE A 264 8.96 1.54 7.81
N PHE A 265 8.66 2.80 7.54
CA PHE A 265 8.62 3.37 6.19
C PHE A 265 9.58 4.54 6.09
N PHE A 266 10.26 4.64 4.96
CA PHE A 266 11.24 5.66 4.66
C PHE A 266 10.79 6.48 3.45
N PRO A 267 10.63 7.80 3.58
CA PRO A 267 10.25 8.67 2.47
C PRO A 267 11.18 8.54 1.26
N SER A 268 10.61 8.55 0.06
CA SER A 268 11.39 8.47 -1.18
C SER A 268 10.86 9.33 -2.33
N ALA A 269 9.83 10.15 -2.09
CA ALA A 269 9.36 11.07 -3.11
C ALA A 269 10.46 12.10 -3.44
N LYS A 270 10.77 12.23 -4.74
CA LYS A 270 11.66 13.30 -5.21
C LYS A 270 10.88 14.62 -5.15
N GLN A 271 11.44 15.60 -4.46
CA GLN A 271 10.93 16.97 -4.44
C GLN A 271 11.31 17.70 -5.72
#